data_27a6e967c02a215577e3976ef4f01fac
#
_entry.id   27a6e967c02a215577e3976ef4f01fac
#
_cell.length_a   1.000
_cell.length_b   1.000
_cell.length_c   1.000
_cell.angle_alpha   90.00
_cell.angle_beta   90.00
_cell.angle_gamma   90.00
#
_symmetry.space_group_name_H-M   'P 1'
#
loop_
_entity.id
_entity.type
_entity.pdbx_description
1 polymer ?
#
loop_
_entity_poly.entity_id
_entity_poly.type
_entity_poly.pdbx_seq_one_letter_code
_entity_poly.pdbx_strand_id
1 'polypeptide(L)'
;MYQEEKQIRQHGFTLIAGVDEAGRGPLAGPVVAAAVILPESYRNKDIQDSKKLTELKREQLFVEIKNTALSYGVGVVGWKQIDEMGILAASKLAMRQAVLKLDPAPDFILSDAVPLNITDIPQKAIIRGDGSVFCIAAASILAKVSRDHLMQKYHQKYPQYGFDRHMGYGTEIHLDAIKKHGPCLIHRMSFAPIKTDSGAASRGAIVGR
;
A
#
# COMPACT_ATOMS: atom_id res chain seq x y z
N MET A 1 19.03 9.17 5.42
CA MET A 1 18.05 8.08 5.51
C MET A 1 18.40 6.99 6.54
N TYR A 2 19.66 6.85 6.98
CA TYR A 2 20.10 5.76 7.89
C TYR A 2 20.18 6.15 9.36
N GLN A 3 19.90 7.41 9.70
CA GLN A 3 20.13 7.94 11.06
C GLN A 3 19.20 7.31 12.10
N GLU A 4 17.91 7.16 11.77
CA GLU A 4 16.92 6.56 12.67
C GLU A 4 17.26 5.10 13.00
N GLU A 5 17.56 4.31 11.97
CA GLU A 5 17.97 2.90 12.17
C GLU A 5 19.26 2.79 13.00
N LYS A 6 20.25 3.69 12.76
CA LYS A 6 21.50 3.73 13.54
C LYS A 6 21.23 4.02 15.02
N GLN A 7 20.35 4.97 15.33
CA GLN A 7 19.99 5.29 16.72
C GLN A 7 19.30 4.10 17.40
N ILE A 8 18.38 3.43 16.72
CA ILE A 8 17.68 2.27 17.25
C ILE A 8 18.66 1.12 17.52
N ARG A 9 19.62 0.87 16.62
CA ARG A 9 20.67 -0.14 16.82
C ARG A 9 21.58 0.16 18.02
N GLN A 10 21.85 1.44 18.32
CA GLN A 10 22.60 1.83 19.52
C GLN A 10 21.88 1.45 20.83
N HIS A 11 20.56 1.22 20.79
CA HIS A 11 19.76 0.72 21.92
C HIS A 11 19.66 -0.81 21.95
N GLY A 12 20.42 -1.53 21.10
CA GLY A 12 20.51 -2.99 21.13
C GLY A 12 19.58 -3.73 20.17
N PHE A 13 18.74 -3.02 19.39
CA PHE A 13 17.88 -3.65 18.38
C PHE A 13 18.67 -4.00 17.12
N THR A 14 18.40 -5.17 16.54
CA THR A 14 19.15 -5.71 15.40
C THR A 14 18.28 -5.99 14.17
N LEU A 15 17.05 -6.42 14.37
CA LEU A 15 16.10 -6.79 13.33
C LEU A 15 15.03 -5.70 13.14
N ILE A 16 15.43 -4.56 12.56
CA ILE A 16 14.55 -3.41 12.39
C ILE A 16 13.74 -3.60 11.11
N ALA A 17 12.41 -3.66 11.23
CA ALA A 17 11.50 -3.69 10.09
C ALA A 17 11.03 -2.29 9.69
N GLY A 18 11.18 -1.95 8.41
CA GLY A 18 10.47 -0.82 7.80
C GLY A 18 9.11 -1.26 7.28
N VAL A 19 8.07 -0.45 7.47
CA VAL A 19 6.69 -0.75 7.05
C VAL A 19 6.06 0.45 6.38
N ASP A 20 5.43 0.22 5.21
CA ASP A 20 4.66 1.24 4.47
C ASP A 20 3.52 0.60 3.68
N GLU A 21 2.56 1.42 3.21
CA GLU A 21 1.42 0.98 2.40
C GLU A 21 1.27 1.76 1.10
N ALA A 22 0.60 1.12 0.14
CA ALA A 22 0.18 1.71 -1.13
C ALA A 22 -1.32 1.46 -1.38
N GLY A 23 -1.99 2.45 -1.96
CA GLY A 23 -3.36 2.26 -2.41
C GLY A 23 -4.45 2.76 -1.45
N ARG A 24 -4.18 3.77 -0.60
CA ARG A 24 -5.21 4.40 0.25
C ARG A 24 -6.22 5.23 -0.54
N GLY A 25 -5.75 6.04 -1.49
CA GLY A 25 -6.58 7.00 -2.24
C GLY A 25 -7.35 6.49 -3.46
N PRO A 26 -6.98 5.38 -4.13
CA PRO A 26 -7.70 4.87 -5.30
C PRO A 26 -9.17 4.53 -5.03
N LEU A 27 -10.01 4.68 -6.08
CA LEU A 27 -11.43 4.33 -6.08
C LEU A 27 -11.66 2.81 -6.26
N ALA A 28 -10.63 2.08 -6.69
CA ALA A 28 -10.71 0.65 -6.97
C ALA A 28 -9.46 -0.11 -6.51
N GLY A 29 -9.64 -1.40 -6.22
CA GLY A 29 -8.59 -2.31 -5.85
C GLY A 29 -8.21 -2.31 -4.38
N PRO A 30 -7.25 -3.16 -3.97
CA PRO A 30 -6.86 -3.35 -2.58
C PRO A 30 -5.99 -2.20 -2.06
N VAL A 31 -5.87 -2.13 -0.73
CA VAL A 31 -4.71 -1.54 -0.06
C VAL A 31 -3.68 -2.64 0.15
N VAL A 32 -2.41 -2.34 -0.12
CA VAL A 32 -1.29 -3.27 0.00
C VAL A 32 -0.24 -2.64 0.89
N ALA A 33 0.24 -3.37 1.88
CA ALA A 33 1.36 -2.96 2.70
C ALA A 33 2.53 -3.93 2.55
N ALA A 34 3.73 -3.45 2.79
CA ALA A 34 4.92 -4.28 2.88
C ALA A 34 5.68 -3.98 4.16
N ALA A 35 6.36 -5.02 4.65
CA ALA A 35 7.33 -4.94 5.73
C ALA A 35 8.63 -5.57 5.26
N VAL A 36 9.78 -4.99 5.62
CA VAL A 36 11.10 -5.48 5.20
C VAL A 36 12.15 -5.26 6.28
N ILE A 37 12.97 -6.27 6.50
CA ILE A 37 14.19 -6.21 7.31
C ILE A 37 15.37 -6.29 6.37
N LEU A 38 16.20 -5.25 6.34
CA LEU A 38 17.40 -5.19 5.51
C LEU A 38 18.66 -5.46 6.34
N PRO A 39 19.72 -6.06 5.74
CA PRO A 39 21.01 -6.18 6.38
C PRO A 39 21.55 -4.81 6.81
N GLU A 40 22.18 -4.73 7.98
CA GLU A 40 22.75 -3.48 8.48
C GLU A 40 23.78 -2.87 7.54
N SER A 41 24.53 -3.69 6.82
CA SER A 41 25.55 -3.25 5.86
C SER A 41 24.99 -2.80 4.51
N TYR A 42 23.73 -3.12 4.21
CA TYR A 42 23.14 -2.81 2.90
C TYR A 42 22.89 -1.31 2.74
N ARG A 43 23.40 -0.77 1.63
CA ARG A 43 23.23 0.63 1.23
C ARG A 43 22.93 0.72 -0.25
N ASN A 44 21.88 1.43 -0.59
CA ASN A 44 21.56 1.79 -1.96
C ASN A 44 20.97 3.21 -1.98
N LYS A 45 21.68 4.15 -2.65
CA LYS A 45 21.27 5.56 -2.75
C LYS A 45 20.02 5.77 -3.61
N ASP A 46 19.67 4.80 -4.43
CA ASP A 46 18.52 4.86 -5.34
C ASP A 46 17.21 4.48 -4.60
N ILE A 47 17.30 3.83 -3.43
CA ILE A 47 16.14 3.57 -2.57
C ILE A 47 15.73 4.86 -1.88
N GLN A 48 14.62 5.40 -2.33
CA GLN A 48 14.00 6.64 -1.83
C GLN A 48 12.48 6.56 -2.02
N ASP A 49 11.76 7.63 -1.70
CA ASP A 49 10.31 7.75 -1.92
C ASP A 49 9.89 7.16 -3.29
N SER A 50 9.11 6.10 -3.25
CA SER A 50 8.70 5.34 -4.44
C SER A 50 7.96 6.19 -5.49
N LYS A 51 7.35 7.29 -5.07
CA LYS A 51 6.62 8.23 -5.95
C LYS A 51 7.55 9.06 -6.84
N LYS A 52 8.82 9.21 -6.45
CA LYS A 52 9.85 9.95 -7.20
C LYS A 52 10.58 9.08 -8.23
N LEU A 53 10.39 7.77 -8.18
CA LEU A 53 11.04 6.82 -9.07
C LEU A 53 10.21 6.56 -10.33
N THR A 54 10.87 6.29 -11.45
CA THR A 54 10.21 5.75 -12.64
C THR A 54 9.73 4.32 -12.38
N GLU A 55 8.75 3.85 -13.15
CA GLU A 55 8.25 2.48 -13.04
C GLU A 55 9.37 1.46 -13.21
N LEU A 56 10.18 1.60 -14.27
CA LEU A 56 11.32 0.72 -14.52
C LEU A 56 12.28 0.66 -13.32
N LYS A 57 12.61 1.81 -12.73
CA LYS A 57 13.51 1.85 -11.58
C LYS A 57 12.90 1.21 -10.36
N ARG A 58 11.59 1.39 -10.11
CA ARG A 58 10.88 0.70 -9.03
C ARG A 58 10.91 -0.81 -9.18
N GLU A 59 10.69 -1.34 -10.40
CA GLU A 59 10.76 -2.78 -10.67
C GLU A 59 12.16 -3.34 -10.41
N GLN A 60 13.21 -2.65 -10.87
CA GLN A 60 14.59 -3.05 -10.59
C GLN A 60 14.87 -3.12 -9.09
N LEU A 61 14.51 -2.06 -8.35
CA LEU A 61 14.71 -2.00 -6.91
C LEU A 61 13.83 -3.01 -6.14
N PHE A 62 12.63 -3.28 -6.62
CA PHE A 62 11.76 -4.32 -6.06
C PHE A 62 12.44 -5.70 -6.07
N VAL A 63 13.03 -6.08 -7.20
CA VAL A 63 13.78 -7.34 -7.32
C VAL A 63 15.02 -7.33 -6.42
N GLU A 64 15.79 -6.23 -6.45
CA GLU A 64 17.00 -6.07 -5.63
C GLU A 64 16.68 -6.16 -4.12
N ILE A 65 15.68 -5.43 -3.65
CA ILE A 65 15.27 -5.45 -2.22
C ILE A 65 14.86 -6.86 -1.81
N LYS A 66 14.07 -7.57 -2.62
CA LYS A 66 13.64 -8.95 -2.31
C LYS A 66 14.79 -9.93 -2.22
N ASN A 67 15.81 -9.77 -3.07
CA ASN A 67 16.99 -10.66 -3.08
C ASN A 67 17.97 -10.33 -1.96
N THR A 68 17.98 -9.10 -1.44
CA THR A 68 18.91 -8.63 -0.43
C THR A 68 18.34 -8.68 0.99
N ALA A 69 17.01 -8.54 1.13
CA ALA A 69 16.36 -8.51 2.43
C ALA A 69 16.63 -9.79 3.25
N LEU A 70 16.84 -9.62 4.54
CA LEU A 70 16.85 -10.74 5.50
C LEU A 70 15.46 -11.38 5.58
N SER A 71 14.44 -10.55 5.52
CA SER A 71 13.04 -10.98 5.47
C SER A 71 12.16 -9.88 4.87
N TYR A 72 11.10 -10.26 4.17
CA TYR A 72 10.06 -9.34 3.73
C TYR A 72 8.69 -10.01 3.74
N GLY A 73 7.65 -9.21 3.95
CA GLY A 73 6.26 -9.67 3.92
C GLY A 73 5.37 -8.66 3.21
N VAL A 74 4.32 -9.15 2.56
CA VAL A 74 3.31 -8.31 1.88
C VAL A 74 1.93 -8.66 2.43
N GLY A 75 1.21 -7.66 2.92
CA GLY A 75 -0.18 -7.75 3.36
C GLY A 75 -1.12 -7.12 2.34
N VAL A 76 -2.28 -7.74 2.13
CA VAL A 76 -3.27 -7.27 1.13
C VAL A 76 -4.65 -7.29 1.77
N VAL A 77 -5.35 -6.15 1.73
CA VAL A 77 -6.74 -6.04 2.19
C VAL A 77 -7.60 -5.56 1.01
N GLY A 78 -8.62 -6.35 0.68
CA GLY A 78 -9.49 -6.15 -0.46
C GLY A 78 -10.49 -5.00 -0.27
N TRP A 79 -11.09 -4.58 -1.38
CA TRP A 79 -12.08 -3.49 -1.43
C TRP A 79 -13.31 -3.73 -0.54
N LYS A 80 -13.80 -4.97 -0.40
CA LYS A 80 -14.92 -5.30 0.48
C LYS A 80 -14.62 -4.96 1.94
N GLN A 81 -13.46 -5.40 2.43
CA GLN A 81 -13.02 -5.10 3.80
C GLN A 81 -12.75 -3.59 3.98
N ILE A 82 -12.25 -2.90 2.93
CA ILE A 82 -12.09 -1.45 2.96
C ILE A 82 -13.45 -0.76 3.15
N ASP A 83 -14.48 -1.19 2.42
CA ASP A 83 -15.83 -0.64 2.53
C ASP A 83 -16.47 -0.92 3.92
N GLU A 84 -16.20 -2.08 4.51
CA GLU A 84 -16.71 -2.48 5.83
C GLU A 84 -16.05 -1.74 6.99
N MET A 85 -14.70 -1.68 7.01
CA MET A 85 -13.96 -1.17 8.19
C MET A 85 -13.35 0.23 7.99
N GLY A 86 -13.41 0.78 6.79
CA GLY A 86 -12.76 2.03 6.40
C GLY A 86 -11.29 1.87 6.09
N ILE A 87 -10.76 2.81 5.29
CA ILE A 87 -9.40 2.70 4.73
C ILE A 87 -8.30 2.73 5.79
N LEU A 88 -8.48 3.46 6.89
CA LEU A 88 -7.45 3.55 7.93
C LEU A 88 -7.28 2.21 8.67
N ALA A 89 -8.38 1.55 9.04
CA ALA A 89 -8.35 0.23 9.67
C ALA A 89 -7.83 -0.83 8.69
N ALA A 90 -8.25 -0.78 7.43
CA ALA A 90 -7.77 -1.68 6.38
C ALA A 90 -6.26 -1.53 6.12
N SER A 91 -5.72 -0.29 6.12
CA SER A 91 -4.27 -0.04 6.01
C SER A 91 -3.51 -0.68 7.18
N LYS A 92 -3.96 -0.46 8.42
CA LYS A 92 -3.35 -1.08 9.61
C LYS A 92 -3.40 -2.61 9.55
N LEU A 93 -4.52 -3.17 9.10
CA LEU A 93 -4.66 -4.62 8.92
C LEU A 93 -3.67 -5.16 7.87
N ALA A 94 -3.50 -4.47 6.73
CA ALA A 94 -2.53 -4.84 5.71
C ALA A 94 -1.09 -4.78 6.26
N MET A 95 -0.74 -3.72 6.99
CA MET A 95 0.57 -3.59 7.64
C MET A 95 0.81 -4.71 8.66
N ARG A 96 -0.19 -5.03 9.49
CA ARG A 96 -0.10 -6.18 10.40
C ARG A 96 0.16 -7.48 9.68
N GLN A 97 -0.59 -7.76 8.61
CA GLN A 97 -0.39 -8.96 7.79
C GLN A 97 1.03 -9.02 7.20
N ALA A 98 1.59 -7.87 6.79
CA ALA A 98 2.95 -7.79 6.27
C ALA A 98 3.98 -8.12 7.35
N VAL A 99 3.88 -7.52 8.55
CA VAL A 99 4.79 -7.75 9.68
C VAL A 99 4.75 -9.20 10.15
N LEU A 100 3.56 -9.80 10.26
CA LEU A 100 3.39 -11.19 10.71
C LEU A 100 3.97 -12.24 9.74
N LYS A 101 4.33 -11.85 8.53
CA LYS A 101 4.99 -12.72 7.53
C LYS A 101 6.52 -12.66 7.59
N LEU A 102 7.08 -11.81 8.44
CA LEU A 102 8.53 -11.71 8.57
C LEU A 102 9.10 -12.91 9.35
N ASP A 103 10.10 -13.55 8.77
CA ASP A 103 10.91 -14.61 9.37
C ASP A 103 12.37 -14.41 8.94
N PRO A 104 13.27 -14.00 9.88
CA PRO A 104 13.05 -13.81 11.32
C PRO A 104 12.09 -12.65 11.62
N ALA A 105 11.40 -12.72 12.78
CA ALA A 105 10.54 -11.66 13.28
C ALA A 105 11.37 -10.42 13.66
N PRO A 106 10.82 -9.20 13.50
CA PRO A 106 11.52 -7.98 13.88
C PRO A 106 11.57 -7.81 15.39
N ASP A 107 12.62 -7.15 15.90
CA ASP A 107 12.74 -6.70 17.28
C ASP A 107 12.35 -5.20 17.44
N PHE A 108 12.25 -4.47 16.34
CA PHE A 108 11.75 -3.09 16.28
C PHE A 108 11.03 -2.79 14.97
N ILE A 109 9.99 -1.95 15.00
CA ILE A 109 9.23 -1.55 13.82
C ILE A 109 9.30 -0.04 13.60
N LEU A 110 9.67 0.36 12.37
CA LEU A 110 9.57 1.71 11.86
C LEU A 110 8.46 1.78 10.80
N SER A 111 7.42 2.59 11.01
CA SER A 111 6.29 2.71 10.09
C SER A 111 6.12 4.13 9.54
N ASP A 112 5.61 4.26 8.29
CA ASP A 112 5.24 5.57 7.77
C ASP A 112 3.95 6.05 8.42
N ALA A 113 4.01 7.23 9.05
CA ALA A 113 2.93 8.05 9.61
C ALA A 113 1.96 7.37 10.61
N VAL A 114 1.84 6.05 10.65
CA VAL A 114 0.79 5.36 11.42
C VAL A 114 1.38 4.41 12.46
N PRO A 115 1.13 4.63 13.76
CA PRO A 115 1.46 3.64 14.77
C PRO A 115 0.60 2.40 14.58
N LEU A 116 1.24 1.23 14.53
CA LEU A 116 0.54 -0.01 14.24
C LEU A 116 -0.27 -0.53 15.44
N ASN A 117 0.26 -0.36 16.67
CA ASN A 117 -0.35 -0.77 17.95
C ASN A 117 -0.99 -2.19 17.92
N ILE A 118 -0.37 -3.11 17.19
CA ILE A 118 -0.94 -4.41 16.87
C ILE A 118 -0.05 -5.58 17.28
N THR A 119 1.12 -5.27 17.81
CA THR A 119 2.11 -6.22 18.31
C THR A 119 2.75 -5.64 19.58
N ASP A 120 3.30 -6.50 20.43
CA ASP A 120 4.09 -6.08 21.61
C ASP A 120 5.53 -5.65 21.22
N ILE A 121 5.84 -5.64 19.92
CA ILE A 121 7.13 -5.23 19.40
C ILE A 121 7.26 -3.71 19.51
N PRO A 122 8.35 -3.19 20.09
CA PRO A 122 8.63 -1.76 20.14
C PRO A 122 8.56 -1.13 18.74
N GLN A 123 7.95 0.07 18.65
CA GLN A 123 7.68 0.69 17.37
C GLN A 123 7.75 2.22 17.43
N LYS A 124 8.09 2.82 16.29
CA LYS A 124 8.08 4.28 16.09
C LYS A 124 7.44 4.61 14.74
N ALA A 125 6.40 5.44 14.75
CA ALA A 125 5.84 6.00 13.53
C ALA A 125 6.58 7.28 13.15
N ILE A 126 6.94 7.43 11.87
CA ILE A 126 7.69 8.57 11.35
C ILE A 126 6.90 9.20 10.22
N ILE A 127 6.52 10.47 10.37
CA ILE A 127 5.79 11.20 9.34
C ILE A 127 6.69 11.38 8.11
N ARG A 128 6.21 10.94 6.94
CA ARG A 128 6.96 10.90 5.67
C ARG A 128 8.23 10.07 5.79
N GLY A 129 8.14 8.95 6.48
CA GLY A 129 9.24 8.01 6.69
C GLY A 129 9.76 7.43 5.37
N ASP A 130 8.89 7.26 4.38
CA ASP A 130 9.22 6.84 3.00
C ASP A 130 10.27 7.74 2.32
N GLY A 131 10.31 9.01 2.67
CA GLY A 131 11.31 9.97 2.18
C GLY A 131 12.54 10.17 3.07
N SER A 132 12.54 9.67 4.31
CA SER A 132 13.54 10.01 5.33
C SER A 132 14.24 8.80 5.99
N VAL A 133 13.62 7.61 5.95
CA VAL A 133 14.11 6.38 6.58
C VAL A 133 14.26 5.27 5.55
N PHE A 134 15.43 4.65 5.52
CA PHE A 134 15.83 3.73 4.44
C PHE A 134 14.97 2.46 4.38
N CYS A 135 14.72 1.80 5.52
CA CYS A 135 13.89 0.60 5.54
C CYS A 135 12.42 0.89 5.21
N ILE A 136 11.88 2.08 5.59
CA ILE A 136 10.53 2.50 5.21
C ILE A 136 10.45 2.77 3.70
N ALA A 137 11.46 3.45 3.11
CA ALA A 137 11.54 3.67 1.67
C ALA A 137 11.58 2.35 0.89
N ALA A 138 12.31 1.36 1.37
CA ALA A 138 12.33 0.02 0.77
C ALA A 138 10.95 -0.66 0.86
N ALA A 139 10.28 -0.57 2.00
CA ALA A 139 8.91 -1.07 2.17
C ALA A 139 7.92 -0.36 1.22
N SER A 140 8.04 0.95 1.05
CA SER A 140 7.25 1.75 0.09
C SER A 140 7.34 1.21 -1.34
N ILE A 141 8.57 0.90 -1.80
CA ILE A 141 8.79 0.31 -3.13
C ILE A 141 8.12 -1.07 -3.22
N LEU A 142 8.30 -1.93 -2.21
CA LEU A 142 7.68 -3.26 -2.20
C LEU A 142 6.15 -3.17 -2.21
N ALA A 143 5.56 -2.30 -1.40
CA ALA A 143 4.11 -2.12 -1.36
C ALA A 143 3.56 -1.59 -2.69
N LYS A 144 4.22 -0.56 -3.26
CA LYS A 144 3.81 0.09 -4.51
C LYS A 144 3.84 -0.89 -5.68
N VAL A 145 4.96 -1.58 -5.90
CA VAL A 145 5.10 -2.52 -7.01
C VAL A 145 4.17 -3.72 -6.85
N SER A 146 4.05 -4.28 -5.65
CA SER A 146 3.11 -5.38 -5.38
C SER A 146 1.66 -4.98 -5.70
N ARG A 147 1.27 -3.74 -5.37
CA ARG A 147 -0.06 -3.24 -5.69
C ARG A 147 -0.24 -3.03 -7.19
N ASP A 148 0.74 -2.43 -7.87
CA ASP A 148 0.66 -2.16 -9.30
C ASP A 148 0.51 -3.46 -10.10
N HIS A 149 1.25 -4.53 -9.75
CA HIS A 149 1.08 -5.87 -10.34
C HIS A 149 -0.35 -6.42 -10.14
N LEU A 150 -0.98 -6.19 -8.97
CA LEU A 150 -2.38 -6.58 -8.77
C LEU A 150 -3.33 -5.77 -9.65
N MET A 151 -3.09 -4.46 -9.81
CA MET A 151 -3.94 -3.62 -10.66
C MET A 151 -3.80 -3.95 -12.15
N GLN A 152 -2.61 -4.36 -12.61
CA GLN A 152 -2.40 -4.89 -13.97
C GLN A 152 -3.20 -6.18 -14.21
N LYS A 153 -3.22 -7.11 -13.22
CA LYS A 153 -4.07 -8.31 -13.30
C LYS A 153 -5.56 -7.97 -13.32
N TYR A 154 -5.99 -6.95 -12.56
CA TYR A 154 -7.37 -6.48 -12.61
C TYR A 154 -7.69 -5.79 -13.94
N HIS A 155 -6.74 -5.10 -14.58
CA HIS A 155 -6.93 -4.57 -15.92
C HIS A 155 -7.25 -5.67 -16.94
N GLN A 156 -6.54 -6.80 -16.89
CA GLN A 156 -6.84 -7.94 -17.77
C GLN A 156 -8.29 -8.45 -17.61
N LYS A 157 -8.84 -8.39 -16.39
CA LYS A 157 -10.21 -8.81 -16.08
C LYS A 157 -11.27 -7.74 -16.40
N TYR A 158 -10.89 -6.47 -16.29
CA TYR A 158 -11.79 -5.32 -16.46
C TYR A 158 -11.14 -4.26 -17.37
N PRO A 159 -10.82 -4.58 -18.63
CA PRO A 159 -10.02 -3.70 -19.51
C PRO A 159 -10.69 -2.35 -19.80
N GLN A 160 -12.02 -2.28 -19.73
CA GLN A 160 -12.81 -1.07 -20.02
C GLN A 160 -12.55 0.08 -19.05
N TYR A 161 -11.94 -0.18 -17.85
CA TYR A 161 -11.65 0.86 -16.87
C TYR A 161 -10.23 1.45 -16.98
N GLY A 162 -9.29 0.79 -17.67
CA GLY A 162 -7.92 1.29 -17.85
C GLY A 162 -7.07 1.25 -16.57
N PHE A 163 -7.25 0.25 -15.70
CA PHE A 163 -6.53 0.12 -14.43
C PHE A 163 -5.01 0.01 -14.57
N ASP A 164 -4.49 -0.39 -15.72
CA ASP A 164 -3.07 -0.45 -16.05
C ASP A 164 -2.42 0.94 -16.14
N ARG A 165 -3.20 1.99 -16.41
CA ARG A 165 -2.69 3.36 -16.59
C ARG A 165 -2.71 4.17 -15.30
N HIS A 166 -3.80 4.08 -14.56
CA HIS A 166 -4.03 4.92 -13.38
C HIS A 166 -4.14 4.15 -12.07
N MET A 167 -3.92 2.85 -12.09
CA MET A 167 -3.88 1.99 -10.87
C MET A 167 -5.11 2.15 -9.95
N GLY A 168 -6.29 2.48 -10.55
CA GLY A 168 -7.54 2.68 -9.82
C GLY A 168 -7.73 4.06 -9.21
N TYR A 169 -6.83 5.02 -9.41
CA TYR A 169 -7.02 6.40 -8.98
C TYR A 169 -8.13 7.09 -9.79
N GLY A 170 -8.81 8.06 -9.18
CA GLY A 170 -9.94 8.79 -9.76
C GLY A 170 -9.52 9.82 -10.82
N THR A 171 -8.82 9.38 -11.85
CA THR A 171 -8.52 10.20 -13.03
C THR A 171 -9.77 10.40 -13.87
N GLU A 172 -9.79 11.40 -14.75
CA GLU A 172 -10.90 11.68 -15.65
C GLU A 172 -11.30 10.43 -16.46
N ILE A 173 -10.31 9.74 -17.03
CA ILE A 173 -10.52 8.48 -17.78
C ILE A 173 -11.24 7.43 -16.92
N HIS A 174 -10.85 7.29 -15.66
CA HIS A 174 -11.47 6.32 -14.75
C HIS A 174 -12.91 6.73 -14.39
N LEU A 175 -13.13 8.01 -14.11
CA LEU A 175 -14.47 8.53 -13.80
C LEU A 175 -15.42 8.40 -15.00
N ASP A 176 -14.95 8.65 -16.20
CA ASP A 176 -15.76 8.48 -17.43
C ASP A 176 -16.07 6.99 -17.69
N ALA A 177 -15.11 6.10 -17.43
CA ALA A 177 -15.36 4.67 -17.52
C ALA A 177 -16.42 4.21 -16.50
N ILE A 178 -16.39 4.74 -15.26
CA ILE A 178 -17.40 4.46 -14.23
C ILE A 178 -18.77 5.00 -14.66
N LYS A 179 -18.86 6.22 -15.21
CA LYS A 179 -20.12 6.77 -15.71
C LYS A 179 -20.71 5.91 -16.84
N LYS A 180 -19.86 5.42 -17.74
CA LYS A 180 -20.27 4.65 -18.91
C LYS A 180 -20.67 3.22 -18.59
N HIS A 181 -19.92 2.54 -17.70
CA HIS A 181 -20.03 1.09 -17.47
C HIS A 181 -20.57 0.73 -16.07
N GLY A 182 -20.80 1.73 -15.20
CA GLY A 182 -21.06 1.52 -13.78
C GLY A 182 -19.79 1.08 -13.03
N PRO A 183 -19.83 0.97 -11.70
CA PRO A 183 -18.72 0.42 -10.91
C PRO A 183 -18.64 -1.10 -11.06
N CYS A 184 -17.45 -1.65 -11.27
CA CYS A 184 -17.23 -3.09 -11.25
C CYS A 184 -16.95 -3.60 -9.82
N LEU A 185 -16.82 -4.95 -9.69
CA LEU A 185 -16.69 -5.62 -8.39
C LEU A 185 -15.56 -5.07 -7.49
N ILE A 186 -14.45 -4.58 -8.08
CA ILE A 186 -13.29 -4.12 -7.29
C ILE A 186 -13.35 -2.65 -6.89
N HIS A 187 -14.43 -1.93 -7.25
CA HIS A 187 -14.61 -0.55 -6.82
C HIS A 187 -14.99 -0.48 -5.34
N ARG A 188 -14.53 0.58 -4.69
CA ARG A 188 -14.80 0.87 -3.27
C ARG A 188 -16.07 1.71 -3.17
N MET A 189 -17.17 1.05 -2.85
CA MET A 189 -18.50 1.68 -2.84
C MET A 189 -18.64 2.74 -1.74
N SER A 190 -17.80 2.73 -0.73
CA SER A 190 -17.75 3.76 0.33
C SER A 190 -17.01 5.05 -0.07
N PHE A 191 -16.31 5.07 -1.22
CA PHE A 191 -15.50 6.21 -1.65
C PHE A 191 -16.30 7.16 -2.55
N ALA A 192 -16.18 8.47 -2.32
CA ALA A 192 -16.67 9.47 -3.27
C ALA A 192 -15.80 9.48 -4.56
N PRO A 193 -16.39 9.68 -5.76
CA PRO A 193 -17.79 10.00 -6.02
C PRO A 193 -18.72 8.78 -6.11
N ILE A 194 -18.23 7.54 -6.08
CA ILE A 194 -19.03 6.31 -6.28
C ILE A 194 -20.20 6.26 -5.29
N LYS A 195 -19.95 6.58 -4.01
CA LYS A 195 -20.96 6.61 -2.95
C LYS A 195 -22.13 7.56 -3.23
N THR A 196 -21.91 8.66 -3.95
CA THR A 196 -22.94 9.66 -4.27
C THR A 196 -23.84 9.21 -5.43
N ASP A 197 -23.27 8.49 -6.41
CA ASP A 197 -24.02 8.06 -7.60
C ASP A 197 -24.96 6.89 -7.29
N SER A 198 -24.64 6.02 -6.33
CA SER A 198 -25.53 4.94 -5.89
C SER A 198 -26.79 5.43 -5.16
N GLY A 199 -26.78 6.66 -4.63
CA GLY A 199 -27.95 7.30 -3.99
C GLY A 199 -28.93 7.96 -4.96
N ALA A 200 -28.49 8.27 -6.18
CA ALA A 200 -29.34 8.93 -7.19
C ALA A 200 -30.14 7.93 -8.05
N ALA A 201 -29.61 6.73 -8.27
CA ALA A 201 -30.27 5.70 -9.07
C ALA A 201 -31.49 5.03 -8.37
N SER A 202 -31.61 5.15 -7.03
CA SER A 202 -32.72 4.55 -6.27
C SER A 202 -33.95 5.44 -6.12
N ARG A 203 -33.97 6.67 -6.65
CA ARG A 203 -35.13 7.60 -6.60
C ARG A 203 -35.97 7.67 -7.86
N GLY A 204 -35.64 6.86 -8.88
CA GLY A 204 -36.32 6.92 -10.19
C GLY A 204 -37.30 5.79 -10.51
N ALA A 205 -37.65 4.90 -9.58
CA ALA A 205 -38.54 3.77 -9.87
C ALA A 205 -39.63 3.58 -8.80
N ILE A 206 -40.41 4.62 -8.50
CA ILE A 206 -41.76 4.48 -7.93
C ILE A 206 -42.58 5.66 -8.43
N VAL A 207 -43.20 5.57 -9.60
CA VAL A 207 -44.51 6.15 -9.93
C VAL A 207 -45.07 5.42 -11.15
N GLY A 208 -46.19 4.78 -10.97
CA GLY A 208 -47.11 4.56 -12.11
C GLY A 208 -47.72 3.18 -12.25
N ARG A 209 -48.78 2.96 -11.49
CA ARG A 209 -50.03 2.20 -11.79
C ARG A 209 -49.94 0.67 -11.89
#